data_1a218f6977d33bab0753a8bcbc803d34
#
_entry.id   1a218f6977d33bab0753a8bcbc803d34
#
_cell.length_a   1.000
_cell.length_b   1.000
_cell.length_c   1.000
_cell.angle_alpha   90.00
_cell.angle_beta   90.00
_cell.angle_gamma   90.00
#
_symmetry.space_group_name_H-M   'P 1'
#
loop_
_entity.id
_entity.type
_entity.pdbx_description
1 polymer ?
#
loop_
_entity_poly.entity_id
_entity_poly.type
_entity_poly.pdbx_seq_one_letter_code
_entity_poly.pdbx_strand_id
1 'polypeptide(L)'
;GLPDSLLGSGWPVMHAELGVSVSFMGIVSMVISGGTILSSLLSDRLTHRLGTRIVTVVSVFLTVVALFGFSISTRFWMLIAFAVPYGLGAGAIDAALNNYVALHYKAKHMSWLHCFWGVGTIVSPFIMGYALTHSTWNAGYRIVGLIQLAIAVLLLVTLPVWKVHADATETAGRRVGLRAALRIKGVPFLLLGFFAYCSAETTTMQWASTYFVEVKHLPAERAATLAALFYIGITAGRFLSGFLTEKLGDRGMIRLGAGVLACGIAALLLPVESYYLAFAAFLVIGLGCAPIYPCIIHSTPANFGAESSGAIIGIQMASAYVGSTFVPPLFGLMGKALGFSILPVYLAVFAALMLVMTELTFRTTGAARKEPKQ
;
A
#
# COMPACT_ATOMS: atom_id res chain seq x y z
N GLY A 1 7.02 4.37 -2.86
CA GLY A 1 7.25 3.38 -3.93
C GLY A 1 8.70 2.98 -4.07
N LEU A 2 9.59 3.93 -4.43
CA LEU A 2 11.01 3.60 -4.67
C LEU A 2 11.72 2.88 -3.51
N PRO A 3 11.57 3.29 -2.23
CA PRO A 3 12.25 2.59 -1.15
C PRO A 3 11.69 1.20 -0.80
N ASP A 4 10.43 0.94 -1.14
CA ASP A 4 9.68 -0.21 -0.60
C ASP A 4 10.18 -1.57 -1.12
N SER A 5 10.69 -1.62 -2.35
CA SER A 5 11.18 -2.86 -2.97
C SER A 5 12.68 -3.10 -2.78
N LEU A 6 13.43 -2.12 -2.23
CA LEU A 6 14.90 -2.24 -2.09
C LEU A 6 15.32 -3.37 -1.15
N LEU A 7 14.64 -3.49 -0.01
CA LEU A 7 14.97 -4.52 0.97
C LEU A 7 14.83 -5.92 0.37
N GLY A 8 13.71 -6.20 -0.28
CA GLY A 8 13.48 -7.48 -0.93
C GLY A 8 14.45 -7.78 -2.06
N SER A 9 14.78 -6.77 -2.87
CA SER A 9 15.68 -6.92 -4.02
C SER A 9 17.15 -7.08 -3.62
N GLY A 10 17.59 -6.43 -2.53
CA GLY A 10 18.96 -6.50 -2.04
C GLY A 10 19.21 -7.65 -1.08
N TRP A 11 18.17 -8.17 -0.42
CA TRP A 11 18.29 -9.09 0.71
C TRP A 11 19.08 -10.38 0.42
N PRO A 12 18.98 -11.01 -0.76
CA PRO A 12 19.78 -12.20 -1.06
C PRO A 12 21.30 -12.01 -0.88
N VAL A 13 21.79 -10.80 -1.13
CA VAL A 13 23.21 -10.45 -0.93
C VAL A 13 23.44 -9.89 0.48
N MET A 14 22.54 -9.03 0.96
CA MET A 14 22.64 -8.37 2.26
C MET A 14 22.76 -9.35 3.41
N HIS A 15 21.90 -10.38 3.47
CA HIS A 15 21.92 -11.34 4.59
C HIS A 15 23.22 -12.12 4.67
N ALA A 16 23.80 -12.48 3.52
CA ALA A 16 25.06 -13.21 3.46
C ALA A 16 26.23 -12.34 3.92
N GLU A 17 26.32 -11.07 3.45
CA GLU A 17 27.36 -10.14 3.86
C GLU A 17 27.24 -9.72 5.34
N LEU A 18 26.01 -9.61 5.86
CA LEU A 18 25.76 -9.28 7.27
C LEU A 18 25.88 -10.48 8.22
N GLY A 19 26.09 -11.68 7.68
CA GLY A 19 26.23 -12.92 8.45
C GLY A 19 24.98 -13.34 9.22
N VAL A 20 23.78 -13.06 8.65
CA VAL A 20 22.49 -13.39 9.28
C VAL A 20 21.66 -14.33 8.43
N SER A 21 20.69 -15.00 9.05
CA SER A 21 19.75 -15.87 8.35
C SER A 21 18.86 -15.07 7.38
N VAL A 22 18.48 -15.68 6.27
CA VAL A 22 17.50 -15.13 5.30
C VAL A 22 16.21 -14.64 5.98
N SER A 23 15.75 -15.36 7.02
CA SER A 23 14.53 -15.02 7.77
C SER A 23 14.60 -13.70 8.53
N PHE A 24 15.80 -13.13 8.74
CA PHE A 24 15.98 -11.86 9.46
C PHE A 24 15.45 -10.64 8.70
N MET A 25 15.19 -10.77 7.39
CA MET A 25 14.43 -9.76 6.64
C MET A 25 13.09 -9.46 7.30
N GLY A 26 12.42 -10.51 7.81
CA GLY A 26 11.15 -10.37 8.51
C GLY A 26 11.24 -9.45 9.72
N ILE A 27 12.36 -9.47 10.47
CA ILE A 27 12.56 -8.59 11.63
C ILE A 27 12.62 -7.13 11.18
N VAL A 28 13.41 -6.82 10.14
CA VAL A 28 13.50 -5.45 9.59
C VAL A 28 12.12 -4.99 9.10
N SER A 29 11.42 -5.83 8.34
CA SER A 29 10.07 -5.53 7.84
C SER A 29 9.07 -5.31 8.97
N MET A 30 9.13 -6.09 10.05
CA MET A 30 8.26 -5.92 11.23
C MET A 30 8.52 -4.61 11.95
N VAL A 31 9.79 -4.19 12.08
CA VAL A 31 10.14 -2.89 12.68
C VAL A 31 9.62 -1.74 11.83
N ILE A 32 9.80 -1.81 10.50
CA ILE A 32 9.25 -0.83 9.56
C ILE A 32 7.73 -0.78 9.71
N SER A 33 7.04 -1.93 9.62
CA SER A 33 5.57 -2.00 9.73
C SER A 33 5.07 -1.50 11.07
N GLY A 34 5.73 -1.84 12.17
CA GLY A 34 5.38 -1.34 13.51
C GLY A 34 5.48 0.18 13.61
N GLY A 35 6.56 0.76 13.08
CA GLY A 35 6.74 2.21 12.99
C GLY A 35 5.68 2.87 12.09
N THR A 36 5.35 2.23 10.98
CA THR A 36 4.34 2.71 10.04
C THR A 36 2.94 2.70 10.64
N ILE A 37 2.55 1.62 11.33
CA ILE A 37 1.28 1.54 12.06
C ILE A 37 1.19 2.64 13.11
N LEU A 38 2.23 2.77 13.94
CA LEU A 38 2.26 3.77 15.01
C LEU A 38 2.16 5.20 14.46
N SER A 39 2.93 5.54 13.44
CA SER A 39 2.93 6.89 12.87
C SER A 39 1.64 7.21 12.11
N SER A 40 1.02 6.23 11.45
CA SER A 40 -0.29 6.40 10.83
C SER A 40 -1.38 6.73 11.86
N LEU A 41 -1.38 6.05 13.01
CA LEU A 41 -2.30 6.35 14.11
C LEU A 41 -2.09 7.74 14.73
N LEU A 42 -0.85 8.24 14.69
CA LEU A 42 -0.50 9.57 15.19
C LEU A 42 -0.65 10.67 14.14
N SER A 43 -0.83 10.31 12.87
CA SER A 43 -0.82 11.25 11.73
C SER A 43 -1.82 12.38 11.89
N ASP A 44 -3.06 12.10 12.28
CA ASP A 44 -4.09 13.12 12.55
C ASP A 44 -3.62 14.12 13.61
N ARG A 45 -3.01 13.64 14.69
CA ARG A 45 -2.46 14.50 15.76
C ARG A 45 -1.31 15.37 15.26
N LEU A 46 -0.45 14.82 14.40
CA LEU A 46 0.69 15.53 13.84
C LEU A 46 0.24 16.59 12.82
N THR A 47 -0.68 16.25 11.93
CA THR A 47 -1.22 17.17 10.92
C THR A 47 -1.98 18.33 11.55
N HIS A 48 -2.77 18.09 12.60
CA HIS A 48 -3.42 19.17 13.33
C HIS A 48 -2.46 20.15 14.03
N ARG A 49 -1.29 19.67 14.48
CA ARG A 49 -0.31 20.52 15.18
C ARG A 49 0.65 21.23 14.23
N LEU A 50 1.08 20.55 13.18
CA LEU A 50 2.18 20.98 12.32
C LEU A 50 1.72 21.35 10.91
N GLY A 51 0.49 20.94 10.52
CA GLY A 51 -0.01 21.03 9.16
C GLY A 51 0.52 19.89 8.28
N THR A 52 -0.28 19.47 7.27
CA THR A 52 0.07 18.39 6.34
C THR A 52 1.41 18.62 5.64
N ARG A 53 1.70 19.86 5.23
CA ARG A 53 2.95 20.25 4.55
C ARG A 53 4.21 19.94 5.36
N ILE A 54 4.23 20.27 6.67
CA ILE A 54 5.38 20.03 7.55
C ILE A 54 5.50 18.54 7.83
N VAL A 55 4.39 17.84 8.12
CA VAL A 55 4.38 16.39 8.31
C VAL A 55 4.95 15.68 7.09
N THR A 56 4.55 16.10 5.88
CA THR A 56 5.06 15.54 4.62
C THR A 56 6.58 15.71 4.50
N VAL A 57 7.09 16.92 4.70
CA VAL A 57 8.53 17.21 4.59
C VAL A 57 9.34 16.43 5.63
N VAL A 58 8.92 16.48 6.90
CA VAL A 58 9.61 15.75 7.99
C VAL A 58 9.60 14.25 7.73
N SER A 59 8.49 13.70 7.27
CA SER A 59 8.36 12.27 6.95
C SER A 59 9.28 11.85 5.81
N VAL A 60 9.38 12.64 4.75
CA VAL A 60 10.31 12.36 3.64
C VAL A 60 11.76 12.44 4.13
N PHE A 61 12.12 13.42 4.97
CA PHE A 61 13.46 13.49 5.57
C PHE A 61 13.77 12.29 6.47
N LEU A 62 12.81 11.78 7.25
CA LEU A 62 13.01 10.55 8.04
C LEU A 62 13.30 9.35 7.14
N THR A 63 12.62 9.22 5.99
CA THR A 63 12.93 8.15 5.03
C THR A 63 14.29 8.35 4.36
N VAL A 64 14.70 9.59 4.09
CA VAL A 64 16.05 9.91 3.58
C VAL A 64 17.12 9.47 4.58
N VAL A 65 16.96 9.82 5.87
CA VAL A 65 17.87 9.39 6.95
C VAL A 65 17.96 7.86 7.00
N ALA A 66 16.85 7.19 6.91
CA ALA A 66 16.80 5.72 6.90
C ALA A 66 17.55 5.12 5.70
N LEU A 67 17.33 5.63 4.49
CA LEU A 67 18.00 5.14 3.28
C LEU A 67 19.51 5.36 3.33
N PHE A 68 19.97 6.52 3.76
CA PHE A 68 21.40 6.75 3.97
C PHE A 68 21.93 5.89 5.10
N GLY A 69 21.16 5.70 6.18
CA GLY A 69 21.49 4.76 7.25
C GLY A 69 21.70 3.34 6.73
N PHE A 70 20.79 2.83 5.91
CA PHE A 70 20.97 1.53 5.25
C PHE A 70 22.20 1.52 4.34
N SER A 71 22.48 2.62 3.62
CA SER A 71 23.62 2.72 2.70
C SER A 71 24.98 2.68 3.39
N ILE A 72 25.06 2.94 4.69
CA ILE A 72 26.30 2.87 5.50
C ILE A 72 26.30 1.68 6.45
N SER A 73 25.24 0.88 6.46
CA SER A 73 25.12 -0.25 7.39
C SER A 73 26.09 -1.37 7.04
N THR A 74 26.85 -1.79 8.03
CA THR A 74 27.80 -2.92 7.96
C THR A 74 27.44 -4.05 8.92
N ARG A 75 26.44 -3.84 9.77
CA ARG A 75 25.94 -4.80 10.76
C ARG A 75 24.41 -4.81 10.80
N PHE A 76 23.85 -5.97 11.08
CA PHE A 76 22.39 -6.16 11.09
C PHE A 76 21.63 -5.20 12.04
N TRP A 77 22.17 -4.94 13.24
CA TRP A 77 21.52 -4.03 14.20
C TRP A 77 21.36 -2.61 13.66
N MET A 78 22.27 -2.17 12.74
CA MET A 78 22.16 -0.85 12.11
C MET A 78 20.91 -0.79 11.20
N LEU A 79 20.61 -1.88 10.48
CA LEU A 79 19.36 -1.96 9.70
C LEU A 79 18.14 -1.82 10.61
N ILE A 80 18.13 -2.47 11.77
CA ILE A 80 17.04 -2.35 12.75
C ILE A 80 16.91 -0.90 13.25
N ALA A 81 18.02 -0.25 13.58
CA ALA A 81 18.02 1.14 14.06
C ALA A 81 17.45 2.10 13.00
N PHE A 82 17.86 1.97 11.74
CA PHE A 82 17.37 2.81 10.64
C PHE A 82 15.99 2.40 10.10
N ALA A 83 15.52 1.19 10.36
CA ALA A 83 14.15 0.77 10.07
C ALA A 83 13.11 1.58 10.87
N VAL A 84 13.47 2.08 12.07
CA VAL A 84 12.58 2.89 12.90
C VAL A 84 12.22 4.23 12.23
N PRO A 85 13.16 5.11 11.87
CA PRO A 85 12.82 6.35 11.15
C PRO A 85 12.17 6.09 9.80
N TYR A 86 12.52 4.98 9.12
CA TYR A 86 11.85 4.57 7.89
C TYR A 86 10.34 4.38 8.11
N GLY A 87 9.96 3.51 9.06
CA GLY A 87 8.56 3.22 9.34
C GLY A 87 7.79 4.44 9.83
N LEU A 88 8.38 5.23 10.73
CA LEU A 88 7.76 6.46 11.23
C LEU A 88 7.50 7.48 10.12
N GLY A 89 8.43 7.66 9.19
CA GLY A 89 8.27 8.53 8.04
C GLY A 89 7.19 8.00 7.08
N ALA A 90 7.24 6.71 6.75
CA ALA A 90 6.32 6.10 5.79
C ALA A 90 4.84 6.22 6.20
N GLY A 91 4.51 5.87 7.44
CA GLY A 91 3.10 5.86 7.86
C GLY A 91 2.49 7.24 8.05
N ALA A 92 3.26 8.19 8.59
CA ALA A 92 2.75 9.54 8.80
C ALA A 92 2.46 10.26 7.47
N ILE A 93 3.36 10.15 6.49
CA ILE A 93 3.15 10.76 5.17
C ILE A 93 1.99 10.10 4.41
N ASP A 94 1.89 8.78 4.49
CA ASP A 94 0.86 8.05 3.77
C ASP A 94 -0.54 8.47 4.25
N ALA A 95 -0.77 8.46 5.55
CA ALA A 95 -2.04 8.92 6.12
C ALA A 95 -2.32 10.42 5.84
N ALA A 96 -1.31 11.28 5.98
CA ALA A 96 -1.46 12.73 5.80
C ALA A 96 -1.76 13.09 4.33
N LEU A 97 -1.01 12.54 3.37
CA LEU A 97 -1.22 12.84 1.95
C LEU A 97 -2.52 12.24 1.43
N ASN A 98 -2.87 11.02 1.84
CA ASN A 98 -4.13 10.41 1.46
C ASN A 98 -5.32 11.24 1.95
N ASN A 99 -5.29 11.72 3.21
CA ASN A 99 -6.33 12.61 3.72
C ASN A 99 -6.36 13.94 2.95
N TYR A 100 -5.21 14.55 2.70
CA TYR A 100 -5.12 15.79 1.95
C TYR A 100 -5.69 15.67 0.53
N VAL A 101 -5.32 14.62 -0.19
CA VAL A 101 -5.84 14.37 -1.55
C VAL A 101 -7.33 14.04 -1.52
N ALA A 102 -7.81 13.28 -0.53
CA ALA A 102 -9.22 12.95 -0.39
C ALA A 102 -10.10 14.19 -0.12
N LEU A 103 -9.56 15.19 0.60
CA LEU A 103 -10.28 16.43 0.93
C LEU A 103 -10.25 17.48 -0.18
N HIS A 104 -9.13 17.58 -0.93
CA HIS A 104 -8.88 18.74 -1.79
C HIS A 104 -8.83 18.42 -3.28
N TYR A 105 -8.79 17.13 -3.65
CA TYR A 105 -8.61 16.69 -5.03
C TYR A 105 -9.68 15.68 -5.45
N LYS A 106 -9.83 15.51 -6.77
CA LYS A 106 -10.74 14.52 -7.33
C LYS A 106 -10.16 13.10 -7.21
N ALA A 107 -11.03 12.10 -7.23
CA ALA A 107 -10.67 10.68 -7.15
C ALA A 107 -9.59 10.23 -8.16
N LYS A 108 -9.54 10.85 -9.36
CA LYS A 108 -8.48 10.58 -10.35
C LYS A 108 -7.07 10.86 -9.82
N HIS A 109 -6.91 11.93 -9.04
CA HIS A 109 -5.61 12.28 -8.48
C HIS A 109 -5.18 11.28 -7.40
N MET A 110 -6.13 10.73 -6.64
CA MET A 110 -5.87 9.64 -5.71
C MET A 110 -5.37 8.39 -6.45
N SER A 111 -6.04 8.01 -7.54
CA SER A 111 -5.62 6.87 -8.38
C SER A 111 -4.23 7.09 -8.97
N TRP A 112 -3.91 8.28 -9.46
CA TRP A 112 -2.59 8.59 -10.00
C TRP A 112 -1.49 8.68 -8.93
N LEU A 113 -1.79 9.18 -7.73
CA LEU A 113 -0.88 9.13 -6.59
C LEU A 113 -0.39 7.69 -6.35
N HIS A 114 -1.34 6.75 -6.31
CA HIS A 114 -1.03 5.33 -6.12
C HIS A 114 -0.45 4.65 -7.37
N CYS A 115 -0.69 5.18 -8.57
CA CYS A 115 0.00 4.75 -9.79
C CYS A 115 1.50 5.04 -9.69
N PHE A 116 1.88 6.25 -9.27
CA PHE A 116 3.29 6.61 -9.08
C PHE A 116 3.98 5.78 -8.00
N TRP A 117 3.25 5.34 -6.97
CA TRP A 117 3.76 4.35 -6.03
C TRP A 117 4.15 3.05 -6.77
N GLY A 118 3.28 2.53 -7.64
CA GLY A 118 3.53 1.35 -8.45
C GLY A 118 4.74 1.51 -9.39
N VAL A 119 4.87 2.66 -10.04
CA VAL A 119 6.06 2.96 -10.86
C VAL A 119 7.34 2.89 -10.02
N GLY A 120 7.33 3.47 -8.82
CA GLY A 120 8.47 3.42 -7.89
C GLY A 120 8.85 1.99 -7.51
N THR A 121 7.87 1.14 -7.19
CA THR A 121 8.11 -0.26 -6.81
C THR A 121 8.66 -1.10 -7.96
N ILE A 122 8.31 -0.78 -9.20
CA ILE A 122 8.83 -1.44 -10.41
C ILE A 122 10.27 -1.00 -10.71
N VAL A 123 10.57 0.30 -10.59
CA VAL A 123 11.89 0.87 -10.94
C VAL A 123 12.97 0.48 -9.92
N SER A 124 12.61 0.40 -8.66
CA SER A 124 13.54 0.17 -7.55
C SER A 124 14.39 -1.11 -7.67
N PRO A 125 13.84 -2.29 -8.01
CA PRO A 125 14.64 -3.49 -8.23
C PRO A 125 15.70 -3.36 -9.34
N PHE A 126 15.42 -2.58 -10.39
CA PHE A 126 16.41 -2.32 -11.46
C PHE A 126 17.58 -1.47 -10.94
N ILE A 127 17.29 -0.46 -10.08
CA ILE A 127 18.33 0.33 -9.44
C ILE A 127 19.21 -0.55 -8.54
N MET A 128 18.58 -1.42 -7.74
CA MET A 128 19.30 -2.36 -6.88
C MET A 128 20.10 -3.38 -7.71
N GLY A 129 19.52 -3.93 -8.76
CA GLY A 129 20.21 -4.86 -9.69
C GLY A 129 21.42 -4.22 -10.34
N TYR A 130 21.30 -2.97 -10.82
CA TYR A 130 22.44 -2.20 -11.33
C TYR A 130 23.53 -2.00 -10.27
N ALA A 131 23.15 -1.63 -9.06
CA ALA A 131 24.08 -1.44 -7.96
C ALA A 131 24.82 -2.74 -7.58
N LEU A 132 24.11 -3.87 -7.51
CA LEU A 132 24.69 -5.18 -7.21
C LEU A 132 25.67 -5.65 -8.29
N THR A 133 25.42 -5.30 -9.56
CA THR A 133 26.30 -5.67 -10.67
C THR A 133 27.58 -4.85 -10.71
N HIS A 134 27.53 -3.55 -10.36
CA HIS A 134 28.63 -2.62 -10.54
C HIS A 134 29.29 -2.17 -9.23
N SER A 135 28.69 -2.45 -8.07
CA SER A 135 29.17 -2.01 -6.76
C SER A 135 28.63 -2.94 -5.64
N THR A 136 27.86 -2.40 -4.70
CA THR A 136 27.30 -3.10 -3.54
C THR A 136 25.82 -2.76 -3.36
N TRP A 137 25.11 -3.54 -2.56
CA TRP A 137 23.73 -3.23 -2.16
C TRP A 137 23.62 -1.87 -1.43
N ASN A 138 24.67 -1.46 -0.70
CA ASN A 138 24.74 -0.14 -0.06
C ASN A 138 24.64 1.01 -1.08
N ALA A 139 25.25 0.83 -2.27
CA ALA A 139 25.15 1.80 -3.37
C ALA A 139 23.71 1.92 -3.88
N GLY A 140 22.93 0.83 -3.95
CA GLY A 140 21.52 0.85 -4.31
C GLY A 140 20.70 1.75 -3.36
N TYR A 141 20.87 1.58 -2.06
CA TYR A 141 20.25 2.45 -1.07
C TYR A 141 20.72 3.92 -1.17
N ARG A 142 21.99 4.14 -1.48
CA ARG A 142 22.55 5.49 -1.66
C ARG A 142 21.94 6.19 -2.87
N ILE A 143 21.80 5.51 -4.01
CA ILE A 143 21.17 6.06 -5.21
C ILE A 143 19.73 6.48 -4.92
N VAL A 144 18.93 5.58 -4.35
CA VAL A 144 17.54 5.90 -4.00
C VAL A 144 17.47 6.97 -2.92
N GLY A 145 18.39 6.95 -1.95
CA GLY A 145 18.52 7.99 -0.92
C GLY A 145 18.78 9.38 -1.51
N LEU A 146 19.64 9.49 -2.55
CA LEU A 146 19.88 10.75 -3.25
C LEU A 146 18.65 11.23 -4.02
N ILE A 147 17.93 10.33 -4.69
CA ILE A 147 16.66 10.66 -5.37
C ILE A 147 15.65 11.17 -4.34
N GLN A 148 15.52 10.47 -3.22
CA GLN A 148 14.60 10.84 -2.14
C GLN A 148 15.00 12.18 -1.49
N LEU A 149 16.29 12.43 -1.34
CA LEU A 149 16.82 13.73 -0.85
C LEU A 149 16.46 14.87 -1.81
N ALA A 150 16.63 14.67 -3.11
CA ALA A 150 16.23 15.67 -4.11
C ALA A 150 14.73 15.99 -4.03
N ILE A 151 13.88 14.96 -3.84
CA ILE A 151 12.44 15.15 -3.59
C ILE A 151 12.20 15.92 -2.29
N ALA A 152 12.90 15.56 -1.20
CA ALA A 152 12.78 16.22 0.09
C ALA A 152 13.15 17.72 0.01
N VAL A 153 14.24 18.04 -0.70
CA VAL A 153 14.66 19.43 -0.95
C VAL A 153 13.63 20.18 -1.80
N LEU A 154 13.11 19.54 -2.85
CA LEU A 154 12.05 20.12 -3.68
C LEU A 154 10.81 20.44 -2.85
N LEU A 155 10.36 19.53 -2.00
CA LEU A 155 9.24 19.74 -1.08
C LEU A 155 9.50 20.88 -0.12
N LEU A 156 10.72 20.97 0.43
CA LEU A 156 11.12 22.05 1.34
C LEU A 156 11.10 23.42 0.64
N VAL A 157 11.64 23.52 -0.57
CA VAL A 157 11.67 24.76 -1.36
C VAL A 157 10.26 25.19 -1.79
N THR A 158 9.39 24.23 -2.08
CA THR A 158 8.01 24.49 -2.50
C THR A 158 7.04 24.71 -1.34
N LEU A 159 7.46 24.56 -0.08
CA LEU A 159 6.61 24.79 1.10
C LEU A 159 5.79 26.10 1.05
N PRO A 160 6.34 27.25 0.61
CA PRO A 160 5.55 28.49 0.54
C PRO A 160 4.42 28.44 -0.48
N VAL A 161 4.49 27.57 -1.49
CA VAL A 161 3.47 27.42 -2.54
C VAL A 161 2.25 26.62 -2.05
N TRP A 162 2.42 25.79 -1.02
CA TRP A 162 1.32 25.05 -0.42
C TRP A 162 0.37 26.01 0.28
N LYS A 163 -0.84 26.14 -0.26
CA LYS A 163 -1.81 27.13 0.20
C LYS A 163 -2.19 26.91 1.66
N VAL A 164 -2.08 27.95 2.46
CA VAL A 164 -2.43 27.97 3.90
C VAL A 164 -3.93 27.68 4.14
N HIS A 165 -4.78 27.82 3.11
CA HIS A 165 -6.21 27.51 3.20
C HIS A 165 -6.51 26.03 3.57
N ALA A 166 -5.59 25.11 3.24
CA ALA A 166 -5.71 23.72 3.64
C ALA A 166 -5.53 23.54 5.16
N ASP A 167 -4.60 24.30 5.74
CA ASP A 167 -4.29 24.21 7.18
C ASP A 167 -5.44 24.77 8.05
N ALA A 168 -6.18 25.78 7.55
CA ALA A 168 -7.29 26.39 8.29
C ALA A 168 -8.52 25.48 8.41
N THR A 169 -8.79 24.65 7.39
CA THR A 169 -9.87 23.65 7.44
C THR A 169 -9.50 22.46 8.29
N GLU A 170 -8.23 22.05 8.28
CA GLU A 170 -7.71 20.98 9.12
C GLU A 170 -7.65 21.35 10.62
N THR A 171 -7.41 22.63 10.93
CA THR A 171 -7.29 23.13 12.31
C THR A 171 -8.60 23.59 12.96
N ALA A 172 -9.63 23.92 12.17
CA ALA A 172 -10.90 24.49 12.67
C ALA A 172 -11.88 23.43 13.23
N GLY A 173 -11.68 22.13 12.94
CA GLY A 173 -12.55 21.04 13.40
C GLY A 173 -12.20 20.55 14.81
N ARG A 174 -13.24 20.22 15.60
CA ARG A 174 -13.07 19.53 16.89
C ARG A 174 -12.49 18.15 16.63
N ARG A 175 -11.31 17.86 17.17
CA ARG A 175 -10.65 16.56 17.02
C ARG A 175 -11.57 15.42 17.39
N VAL A 176 -11.70 14.47 16.48
CA VAL A 176 -12.27 13.16 16.80
C VAL A 176 -11.12 12.28 17.27
N GLY A 177 -11.05 11.99 18.56
CA GLY A 177 -10.03 11.08 19.10
C GLY A 177 -10.19 9.66 18.53
N LEU A 178 -9.09 8.88 18.47
CA LEU A 178 -9.06 7.50 17.97
C LEU A 178 -10.20 6.62 18.47
N ARG A 179 -10.48 6.66 19.79
CA ARG A 179 -11.59 5.89 20.40
C ARG A 179 -12.96 6.35 19.92
N ALA A 180 -13.13 7.64 19.73
CA ALA A 180 -14.39 8.20 19.22
C ALA A 180 -14.57 7.85 17.74
N ALA A 181 -13.52 7.91 16.92
CA ALA A 181 -13.55 7.52 15.52
C ALA A 181 -13.97 6.05 15.35
N LEU A 182 -13.45 5.13 16.16
CA LEU A 182 -13.83 3.71 16.12
C LEU A 182 -15.31 3.47 16.47
N ARG A 183 -15.96 4.40 17.20
CA ARG A 183 -17.39 4.31 17.55
C ARG A 183 -18.31 4.92 16.50
N ILE A 184 -17.77 5.61 15.50
CA ILE A 184 -18.57 6.15 14.41
C ILE A 184 -19.18 4.99 13.62
N LYS A 185 -20.49 5.04 13.44
CA LYS A 185 -21.25 4.01 12.74
C LYS A 185 -20.73 3.87 11.30
N GLY A 186 -20.32 2.67 10.92
CA GLY A 186 -19.73 2.35 9.61
C GLY A 186 -18.20 2.26 9.59
N VAL A 187 -17.49 2.92 10.53
CA VAL A 187 -16.02 2.86 10.60
C VAL A 187 -15.50 1.43 10.79
N PRO A 188 -16.04 0.59 11.69
CA PRO A 188 -15.56 -0.80 11.81
C PRO A 188 -15.69 -1.58 10.50
N PHE A 189 -16.74 -1.36 9.71
CA PHE A 189 -16.91 -2.00 8.40
C PHE A 189 -15.86 -1.51 7.40
N LEU A 190 -15.62 -0.18 7.37
CA LEU A 190 -14.55 0.41 6.54
C LEU A 190 -13.20 -0.23 6.85
N LEU A 191 -12.83 -0.30 8.13
CA LEU A 191 -11.54 -0.83 8.57
C LEU A 191 -11.39 -2.30 8.21
N LEU A 192 -12.41 -3.11 8.45
CA LEU A 192 -12.38 -4.54 8.12
C LEU A 192 -12.37 -4.78 6.61
N GLY A 193 -13.10 -3.97 5.84
CA GLY A 193 -13.07 -4.03 4.38
C GLY A 193 -11.70 -3.66 3.81
N PHE A 194 -11.08 -2.63 4.34
CA PHE A 194 -9.77 -2.17 3.89
C PHE A 194 -8.64 -3.13 4.32
N PHE A 195 -8.72 -3.66 5.55
CA PHE A 195 -7.87 -4.76 6.01
C PHE A 195 -7.95 -5.97 5.07
N ALA A 196 -9.16 -6.39 4.72
CA ALA A 196 -9.37 -7.54 3.84
C ALA A 196 -8.80 -7.31 2.45
N TYR A 197 -8.99 -6.10 1.89
CA TYR A 197 -8.41 -5.72 0.62
C TYR A 197 -6.87 -5.80 0.64
N CYS A 198 -6.23 -5.11 1.60
CA CYS A 198 -4.77 -5.08 1.70
C CYS A 198 -4.17 -6.46 1.98
N SER A 199 -4.89 -7.30 2.72
CA SER A 199 -4.53 -8.70 2.93
C SER A 199 -4.52 -9.50 1.63
N ALA A 200 -5.56 -9.38 0.79
CA ALA A 200 -5.63 -10.06 -0.49
C ALA A 200 -4.56 -9.56 -1.47
N GLU A 201 -4.42 -8.24 -1.60
CA GLU A 201 -3.41 -7.60 -2.46
C GLU A 201 -2.01 -8.09 -2.11
N THR A 202 -1.61 -7.95 -0.85
CA THR A 202 -0.25 -8.29 -0.41
C THR A 202 0.00 -9.78 -0.43
N THR A 203 -1.00 -10.61 -0.13
CA THR A 203 -0.88 -12.07 -0.27
C THR A 203 -0.63 -12.45 -1.73
N THR A 204 -1.35 -11.85 -2.68
CA THR A 204 -1.12 -12.06 -4.10
C THR A 204 0.31 -11.66 -4.50
N MET A 205 0.75 -10.46 -4.07
CA MET A 205 2.09 -9.95 -4.35
C MET A 205 3.20 -10.90 -3.88
N GLN A 206 3.05 -11.47 -2.69
CA GLN A 206 4.09 -12.29 -2.08
C GLN A 206 4.06 -13.75 -2.56
N TRP A 207 2.92 -14.29 -2.91
CA TRP A 207 2.74 -15.72 -3.16
C TRP A 207 2.48 -16.11 -4.62
N ALA A 208 2.35 -15.13 -5.54
CA ALA A 208 2.13 -15.42 -6.96
C ALA A 208 3.26 -16.25 -7.57
N SER A 209 4.52 -15.93 -7.28
CA SER A 209 5.67 -16.70 -7.79
C SER A 209 5.66 -18.13 -7.25
N THR A 210 5.42 -18.29 -5.94
CA THR A 210 5.31 -19.63 -5.31
C THR A 210 4.16 -20.44 -5.93
N TYR A 211 3.02 -19.80 -6.20
CA TYR A 211 1.91 -20.47 -6.89
C TYR A 211 2.32 -21.00 -8.27
N PHE A 212 3.06 -20.22 -9.05
CA PHE A 212 3.56 -20.68 -10.35
C PHE A 212 4.55 -21.84 -10.23
N VAL A 213 5.41 -21.83 -9.21
CA VAL A 213 6.38 -22.93 -8.99
C VAL A 213 5.67 -24.19 -8.48
N GLU A 214 4.91 -24.07 -7.40
CA GLU A 214 4.35 -25.22 -6.67
C GLU A 214 3.09 -25.81 -7.33
N VAL A 215 2.29 -24.99 -8.03
CA VAL A 215 1.00 -25.42 -8.60
C VAL A 215 1.07 -25.59 -10.12
N LYS A 216 1.87 -24.74 -10.80
CA LYS A 216 2.03 -24.80 -12.26
C LYS A 216 3.35 -25.41 -12.70
N HIS A 217 4.18 -25.82 -11.75
CA HIS A 217 5.46 -26.52 -11.97
C HIS A 217 6.43 -25.77 -12.90
N LEU A 218 6.43 -24.44 -12.83
CA LEU A 218 7.33 -23.62 -13.63
C LEU A 218 8.68 -23.44 -12.95
N PRO A 219 9.77 -23.30 -13.72
CA PRO A 219 11.05 -22.89 -13.18
C PRO A 219 10.95 -21.56 -12.44
N ALA A 220 11.66 -21.42 -11.32
CA ALA A 220 11.58 -20.25 -10.43
C ALA A 220 11.83 -18.90 -11.14
N GLU A 221 12.77 -18.86 -12.09
CA GLU A 221 13.08 -17.67 -12.89
C GLU A 221 11.88 -17.22 -13.71
N ARG A 222 11.21 -18.15 -14.40
CA ARG A 222 10.00 -17.86 -15.19
C ARG A 222 8.82 -17.50 -14.30
N ALA A 223 8.67 -18.18 -13.17
CA ALA A 223 7.63 -17.89 -12.18
C ALA A 223 7.74 -16.47 -11.61
N ALA A 224 8.95 -16.00 -11.29
CA ALA A 224 9.20 -14.64 -10.82
C ALA A 224 8.84 -13.59 -11.88
N THR A 225 9.19 -13.83 -13.15
CA THR A 225 8.83 -12.94 -14.26
C THR A 225 7.30 -12.85 -14.44
N LEU A 226 6.60 -13.98 -14.35
CA LEU A 226 5.15 -14.02 -14.49
C LEU A 226 4.42 -13.39 -13.29
N ALA A 227 4.97 -13.53 -12.09
CA ALA A 227 4.43 -12.88 -10.90
C ALA A 227 4.46 -11.34 -11.00
N ALA A 228 5.44 -10.78 -11.74
CA ALA A 228 5.53 -9.34 -11.98
C ALA A 228 4.31 -8.75 -12.72
N LEU A 229 3.52 -9.58 -13.41
CA LEU A 229 2.33 -9.12 -14.12
C LEU A 229 1.23 -8.61 -13.21
N PHE A 230 1.15 -9.13 -11.98
CA PHE A 230 0.25 -8.57 -10.99
C PHE A 230 0.58 -7.09 -10.75
N TYR A 231 1.87 -6.75 -10.60
CA TYR A 231 2.31 -5.37 -10.41
C TYR A 231 2.04 -4.49 -11.63
N ILE A 232 2.22 -5.04 -12.83
CA ILE A 232 1.89 -4.35 -14.09
C ILE A 232 0.37 -4.11 -14.13
N GLY A 233 -0.43 -5.13 -13.82
CA GLY A 233 -1.89 -5.02 -13.77
C GLY A 233 -2.37 -3.95 -12.81
N ILE A 234 -1.85 -3.94 -11.59
CA ILE A 234 -2.27 -2.95 -10.58
C ILE A 234 -1.81 -1.53 -10.94
N THR A 235 -0.60 -1.36 -11.48
CA THR A 235 -0.06 -0.05 -11.87
C THR A 235 -0.80 0.51 -13.08
N ALA A 236 -0.96 -0.28 -14.14
CA ALA A 236 -1.73 0.10 -15.32
C ALA A 236 -3.21 0.34 -14.99
N GLY A 237 -3.79 -0.51 -14.16
CA GLY A 237 -5.15 -0.35 -13.69
C GLY A 237 -5.36 0.93 -12.89
N ARG A 238 -4.43 1.34 -12.02
CA ARG A 238 -4.47 2.62 -11.29
C ARG A 238 -4.39 3.82 -12.24
N PHE A 239 -3.56 3.73 -13.28
CA PHE A 239 -3.52 4.77 -14.32
C PHE A 239 -4.87 4.88 -15.04
N LEU A 240 -5.41 3.77 -15.53
CA LEU A 240 -6.71 3.72 -16.23
C LEU A 240 -7.87 4.15 -15.33
N SER A 241 -7.84 3.76 -14.05
CA SER A 241 -8.86 4.13 -13.08
C SER A 241 -9.01 5.64 -12.95
N GLY A 242 -7.93 6.41 -13.09
CA GLY A 242 -7.98 7.86 -13.06
C GLY A 242 -8.94 8.48 -14.08
N PHE A 243 -9.12 7.84 -15.24
CA PHE A 243 -10.05 8.30 -16.28
C PHE A 243 -11.49 7.82 -16.07
N LEU A 244 -11.67 6.66 -15.45
CA LEU A 244 -12.98 6.05 -15.24
C LEU A 244 -13.69 6.55 -13.98
N THR A 245 -12.92 6.95 -12.96
CA THR A 245 -13.46 7.30 -11.66
C THR A 245 -14.39 8.52 -11.71
N GLU A 246 -14.13 9.49 -12.60
CA GLU A 246 -15.01 10.67 -12.77
C GLU A 246 -16.41 10.29 -13.30
N LYS A 247 -16.52 9.17 -14.03
CA LYS A 247 -17.81 8.70 -14.60
C LYS A 247 -18.55 7.76 -13.64
N LEU A 248 -17.83 6.88 -12.96
CA LEU A 248 -18.44 5.82 -12.14
C LEU A 248 -18.53 6.16 -10.67
N GLY A 249 -17.77 7.16 -10.21
CA GLY A 249 -17.61 7.48 -8.79
C GLY A 249 -16.89 6.39 -7.99
N ASP A 250 -16.53 6.67 -6.75
CA ASP A 250 -15.76 5.75 -5.92
C ASP A 250 -16.46 4.40 -5.72
N ARG A 251 -17.76 4.42 -5.41
CA ARG A 251 -18.54 3.19 -5.19
C ARG A 251 -18.65 2.33 -6.44
N GLY A 252 -18.87 2.94 -7.61
CA GLY A 252 -18.90 2.26 -8.89
C GLY A 252 -17.58 1.61 -9.24
N MET A 253 -16.48 2.33 -8.99
CA MET A 253 -15.12 1.83 -9.21
C MET A 253 -14.75 0.67 -8.30
N ILE A 254 -15.12 0.72 -7.01
CA ILE A 254 -14.91 -0.39 -6.06
C ILE A 254 -15.65 -1.64 -6.54
N ARG A 255 -16.90 -1.51 -6.97
CA ARG A 255 -17.68 -2.63 -7.49
C ARG A 255 -17.11 -3.20 -8.78
N LEU A 256 -16.71 -2.33 -9.71
CA LEU A 256 -16.03 -2.73 -10.95
C LEU A 256 -14.76 -3.51 -10.63
N GLY A 257 -13.91 -2.95 -9.76
CA GLY A 257 -12.67 -3.59 -9.32
C GLY A 257 -12.92 -4.95 -8.67
N ALA A 258 -13.91 -5.05 -7.78
CA ALA A 258 -14.29 -6.31 -7.14
C ALA A 258 -14.81 -7.35 -8.16
N GLY A 259 -15.57 -6.93 -9.17
CA GLY A 259 -16.02 -7.81 -10.25
C GLY A 259 -14.86 -8.34 -11.10
N VAL A 260 -13.95 -7.45 -11.50
CA VAL A 260 -12.75 -7.83 -12.27
C VAL A 260 -11.84 -8.74 -11.44
N LEU A 261 -11.64 -8.43 -10.16
CA LEU A 261 -10.90 -9.27 -9.20
C LEU A 261 -11.53 -10.67 -9.10
N ALA A 262 -12.85 -10.75 -8.94
CA ALA A 262 -13.57 -12.01 -8.87
C ALA A 262 -13.42 -12.84 -10.17
N CYS A 263 -13.42 -12.20 -11.33
CA CYS A 263 -13.16 -12.87 -12.61
C CYS A 263 -11.76 -13.48 -12.66
N GLY A 264 -10.74 -12.73 -12.22
CA GLY A 264 -9.37 -13.23 -12.15
C GLY A 264 -9.23 -14.41 -11.17
N ILE A 265 -9.85 -14.32 -9.99
CA ILE A 265 -9.86 -15.41 -9.01
C ILE A 265 -10.59 -16.64 -9.56
N ALA A 266 -11.73 -16.46 -10.20
CA ALA A 266 -12.49 -17.55 -10.83
C ALA A 266 -11.68 -18.24 -11.93
N ALA A 267 -10.90 -17.49 -12.71
CA ALA A 267 -10.00 -18.06 -13.71
C ALA A 267 -8.91 -18.95 -13.09
N LEU A 268 -8.40 -18.62 -11.90
CA LEU A 268 -7.44 -19.48 -11.17
C LEU A 268 -8.10 -20.76 -10.62
N LEU A 269 -9.40 -20.75 -10.37
CA LEU A 269 -10.16 -21.93 -9.88
C LEU A 269 -10.49 -22.94 -10.98
N LEU A 270 -10.38 -22.52 -12.24
CA LEU A 270 -10.63 -23.45 -13.36
C LEU A 270 -9.58 -24.57 -13.38
N PRO A 271 -10.00 -25.83 -13.58
CA PRO A 271 -9.10 -26.99 -13.63
C PRO A 271 -8.34 -27.04 -14.96
N VAL A 272 -7.62 -25.97 -15.30
CA VAL A 272 -6.84 -25.85 -16.53
C VAL A 272 -5.37 -25.90 -16.17
N GLU A 273 -4.64 -26.86 -16.72
CA GLU A 273 -3.20 -27.03 -16.45
C GLU A 273 -2.36 -25.91 -17.06
N SER A 274 -2.85 -25.27 -18.12
CA SER A 274 -2.11 -24.21 -18.80
C SER A 274 -1.75 -23.03 -17.87
N TYR A 275 -0.45 -22.76 -17.79
CA TYR A 275 0.04 -21.61 -17.03
C TYR A 275 -0.33 -20.25 -17.67
N TYR A 276 -0.68 -20.24 -18.96
CA TYR A 276 -1.14 -19.00 -19.64
C TYR A 276 -2.42 -18.46 -19.04
N LEU A 277 -3.34 -19.34 -18.61
CA LEU A 277 -4.55 -18.92 -17.91
C LEU A 277 -4.23 -18.29 -16.56
N ALA A 278 -3.33 -18.89 -15.78
CA ALA A 278 -2.88 -18.33 -14.51
C ALA A 278 -2.17 -16.98 -14.72
N PHE A 279 -1.36 -16.87 -15.77
CA PHE A 279 -0.73 -15.63 -16.20
C PHE A 279 -1.76 -14.51 -16.43
N ALA A 280 -2.76 -14.76 -17.28
CA ALA A 280 -3.82 -13.80 -17.54
C ALA A 280 -4.63 -13.49 -16.27
N ALA A 281 -4.88 -14.49 -15.42
CA ALA A 281 -5.61 -14.34 -14.18
C ALA A 281 -4.89 -13.39 -13.20
N PHE A 282 -3.59 -13.50 -12.99
CA PHE A 282 -2.85 -12.59 -12.12
C PHE A 282 -2.82 -11.15 -12.64
N LEU A 283 -2.75 -10.96 -13.97
CA LEU A 283 -2.89 -9.63 -14.58
C LEU A 283 -4.28 -9.04 -14.29
N VAL A 284 -5.35 -9.86 -14.48
CA VAL A 284 -6.75 -9.45 -14.23
C VAL A 284 -6.98 -9.18 -12.74
N ILE A 285 -6.42 -9.98 -11.83
CA ILE A 285 -6.46 -9.74 -10.39
C ILE A 285 -5.82 -8.38 -10.07
N GLY A 286 -4.65 -8.07 -10.64
CA GLY A 286 -4.00 -6.77 -10.47
C GLY A 286 -4.86 -5.61 -10.99
N LEU A 287 -5.45 -5.73 -12.17
CA LEU A 287 -6.38 -4.74 -12.72
C LEU A 287 -7.61 -4.55 -11.81
N GLY A 288 -8.14 -5.63 -11.25
CA GLY A 288 -9.27 -5.59 -10.31
C GLY A 288 -8.93 -4.91 -8.98
N CYS A 289 -7.75 -5.17 -8.45
CA CYS A 289 -7.25 -4.52 -7.23
C CYS A 289 -7.05 -3.00 -7.42
N ALA A 290 -6.68 -2.57 -8.60
CA ALA A 290 -6.20 -1.23 -8.89
C ALA A 290 -7.09 -0.08 -8.38
N PRO A 291 -8.41 -0.03 -8.66
CA PRO A 291 -9.28 1.07 -8.24
C PRO A 291 -9.70 1.00 -6.77
N ILE A 292 -9.62 -0.17 -6.13
CA ILE A 292 -10.26 -0.42 -4.84
C ILE A 292 -9.61 0.43 -3.75
N TYR A 293 -8.28 0.35 -3.59
CA TYR A 293 -7.54 1.08 -2.56
C TYR A 293 -7.76 2.61 -2.65
N PRO A 294 -7.51 3.26 -3.81
CA PRO A 294 -7.67 4.70 -3.91
C PRO A 294 -9.10 5.16 -3.67
N CYS A 295 -10.10 4.42 -4.18
CA CYS A 295 -11.50 4.79 -4.07
C CYS A 295 -12.06 4.61 -2.65
N ILE A 296 -11.61 3.59 -1.89
CA ILE A 296 -12.01 3.43 -0.49
C ILE A 296 -11.48 4.63 0.33
N ILE A 297 -10.23 5.04 0.14
CA ILE A 297 -9.66 6.19 0.87
C ILE A 297 -10.34 7.48 0.45
N HIS A 298 -10.47 7.73 -0.86
CA HIS A 298 -11.06 8.97 -1.39
C HIS A 298 -12.50 9.14 -0.93
N SER A 299 -13.27 8.06 -0.78
CA SER A 299 -14.65 8.11 -0.28
C SER A 299 -14.79 8.39 1.23
N THR A 300 -13.70 8.32 2.01
CA THR A 300 -13.76 8.43 3.48
C THR A 300 -14.33 9.79 3.95
N PRO A 301 -13.89 10.96 3.45
CA PRO A 301 -14.48 12.24 3.85
C PRO A 301 -15.97 12.37 3.47
N ALA A 302 -16.36 11.83 2.32
CA ALA A 302 -17.77 11.85 1.88
C ALA A 302 -18.66 10.95 2.77
N ASN A 303 -18.12 9.83 3.27
CA ASN A 303 -18.83 8.91 4.12
C ASN A 303 -18.95 9.37 5.57
N PHE A 304 -17.92 10.03 6.12
CA PHE A 304 -17.81 10.28 7.58
C PHE A 304 -17.64 11.75 7.93
N GLY A 305 -17.57 12.65 6.94
CA GLY A 305 -17.30 14.06 7.12
C GLY A 305 -15.82 14.43 7.13
N ALA A 306 -15.51 15.61 6.64
CA ALA A 306 -14.15 16.12 6.55
C ALA A 306 -13.46 16.22 7.92
N GLU A 307 -14.21 16.59 8.96
CA GLU A 307 -13.71 16.75 10.34
C GLU A 307 -13.15 15.45 10.94
N SER A 308 -13.74 14.32 10.55
CA SER A 308 -13.35 12.99 11.08
C SER A 308 -12.38 12.25 10.17
N SER A 309 -12.19 12.71 8.92
CA SER A 309 -11.49 11.97 7.88
C SER A 309 -10.02 11.71 8.23
N GLY A 310 -9.32 12.66 8.81
CA GLY A 310 -7.92 12.51 9.19
C GLY A 310 -7.71 11.38 10.20
N ALA A 311 -8.50 11.36 11.27
CA ALA A 311 -8.44 10.31 12.28
C ALA A 311 -8.83 8.93 11.70
N ILE A 312 -9.89 8.89 10.87
CA ILE A 312 -10.37 7.64 10.26
C ILE A 312 -9.35 7.10 9.26
N ILE A 313 -8.77 7.94 8.40
CA ILE A 313 -7.74 7.52 7.43
C ILE A 313 -6.48 7.04 8.17
N GLY A 314 -6.09 7.69 9.27
CA GLY A 314 -4.98 7.22 10.09
C GLY A 314 -5.18 5.80 10.63
N ILE A 315 -6.37 5.49 11.16
CA ILE A 315 -6.72 4.13 11.64
C ILE A 315 -6.86 3.16 10.46
N GLN A 316 -7.41 3.63 9.35
CA GLN A 316 -7.57 2.86 8.12
C GLN A 316 -6.22 2.40 7.57
N MET A 317 -5.23 3.30 7.51
CA MET A 317 -3.86 2.94 7.13
C MET A 317 -3.24 1.94 8.10
N ALA A 318 -3.38 2.15 9.41
CA ALA A 318 -2.90 1.20 10.40
C ALA A 318 -3.54 -0.20 10.22
N SER A 319 -4.84 -0.26 9.96
CA SER A 319 -5.55 -1.52 9.64
C SER A 319 -5.01 -2.19 8.37
N ALA A 320 -4.73 -1.41 7.33
CA ALA A 320 -4.08 -1.89 6.11
C ALA A 320 -2.73 -2.54 6.39
N TYR A 321 -1.86 -1.86 7.13
CA TYR A 321 -0.54 -2.37 7.48
C TYR A 321 -0.58 -3.62 8.36
N VAL A 322 -1.56 -3.74 9.26
CA VAL A 322 -1.80 -4.98 10.02
C VAL A 322 -2.14 -6.12 9.05
N GLY A 323 -3.05 -5.89 8.09
CA GLY A 323 -3.42 -6.89 7.08
C GLY A 323 -2.23 -7.30 6.21
N SER A 324 -1.52 -6.32 5.65
CA SER A 324 -0.37 -6.56 4.77
C SER A 324 0.80 -7.25 5.45
N THR A 325 0.97 -7.06 6.76
CA THR A 325 2.11 -7.61 7.50
C THR A 325 1.85 -9.02 8.00
N PHE A 326 0.64 -9.28 8.53
CA PHE A 326 0.39 -10.53 9.25
C PHE A 326 -0.36 -11.59 8.43
N VAL A 327 -1.19 -11.17 7.47
CA VAL A 327 -2.02 -12.11 6.71
C VAL A 327 -1.24 -12.92 5.66
N PRO A 328 -0.29 -12.37 4.88
CA PRO A 328 0.48 -13.17 3.93
C PRO A 328 1.33 -14.28 4.58
N PRO A 329 2.01 -14.07 5.73
CA PRO A 329 2.68 -15.16 6.45
C PRO A 329 1.72 -16.27 6.92
N LEU A 330 0.49 -15.92 7.33
CA LEU A 330 -0.53 -16.91 7.68
C LEU A 330 -0.91 -17.78 6.48
N PHE A 331 -1.06 -17.17 5.29
CA PHE A 331 -1.26 -17.94 4.06
C PHE A 331 -0.07 -18.89 3.81
N GLY A 332 1.17 -18.47 4.05
CA GLY A 332 2.35 -19.30 3.90
C GLY A 332 2.32 -20.56 4.78
N LEU A 333 1.86 -20.42 6.03
CA LEU A 333 1.66 -21.55 6.92
C LEU A 333 0.55 -22.50 6.41
N MET A 334 -0.56 -21.93 5.94
CA MET A 334 -1.66 -22.71 5.37
C MET A 334 -1.25 -23.41 4.07
N GLY A 335 -0.51 -22.71 3.19
CA GLY A 335 0.00 -23.26 1.93
C GLY A 335 0.94 -24.44 2.14
N LYS A 336 1.79 -24.40 3.16
CA LYS A 336 2.63 -25.54 3.55
C LYS A 336 1.82 -26.74 4.04
N ALA A 337 0.74 -26.52 4.76
CA ALA A 337 -0.08 -27.58 5.35
C ALA A 337 -1.10 -28.16 4.35
N LEU A 338 -1.71 -27.35 3.51
CA LEU A 338 -2.84 -27.71 2.64
C LEU A 338 -2.50 -27.69 1.14
N GLY A 339 -1.30 -27.20 0.79
CA GLY A 339 -0.89 -26.95 -0.60
C GLY A 339 -1.20 -25.53 -1.07
N PHE A 340 -0.33 -24.97 -1.94
CA PHE A 340 -0.48 -23.60 -2.45
C PHE A 340 -1.62 -23.42 -3.46
N SER A 341 -2.24 -24.51 -3.91
CA SER A 341 -3.45 -24.51 -4.75
C SER A 341 -4.66 -23.85 -4.07
N ILE A 342 -4.66 -23.68 -2.74
CA ILE A 342 -5.72 -22.97 -1.99
C ILE A 342 -5.68 -21.44 -2.18
N LEU A 343 -4.65 -20.88 -2.82
CA LEU A 343 -4.51 -19.44 -3.00
C LEU A 343 -5.78 -18.76 -3.58
N PRO A 344 -6.41 -19.26 -4.66
CA PRO A 344 -7.61 -18.64 -5.21
C PRO A 344 -8.77 -18.61 -4.21
N VAL A 345 -8.97 -19.69 -3.44
CA VAL A 345 -10.02 -19.75 -2.41
C VAL A 345 -9.74 -18.74 -1.30
N TYR A 346 -8.48 -18.65 -0.86
CA TYR A 346 -8.06 -17.68 0.15
C TYR A 346 -8.33 -16.25 -0.31
N LEU A 347 -7.96 -15.92 -1.54
CA LEU A 347 -8.23 -14.60 -2.13
C LEU A 347 -9.72 -14.33 -2.27
N ALA A 348 -10.52 -15.34 -2.65
CA ALA A 348 -11.97 -15.22 -2.75
C ALA A 348 -12.62 -14.85 -1.42
N VAL A 349 -12.18 -15.45 -0.30
CA VAL A 349 -12.68 -15.13 1.05
C VAL A 349 -12.41 -13.66 1.39
N PHE A 350 -11.18 -13.19 1.18
CA PHE A 350 -10.84 -11.79 1.47
C PHE A 350 -11.50 -10.80 0.51
N ALA A 351 -11.64 -11.15 -0.78
CA ALA A 351 -12.36 -10.33 -1.76
C ALA A 351 -13.86 -10.21 -1.42
N ALA A 352 -14.50 -11.30 -1.01
CA ALA A 352 -15.88 -11.30 -0.56
C ALA A 352 -16.05 -10.48 0.73
N LEU A 353 -15.17 -10.67 1.71
CA LEU A 353 -15.16 -9.89 2.96
C LEU A 353 -15.01 -8.39 2.67
N MET A 354 -14.06 -8.02 1.82
CA MET A 354 -13.86 -6.63 1.37
C MET A 354 -15.13 -6.05 0.77
N LEU A 355 -15.73 -6.75 -0.19
CA LEU A 355 -16.94 -6.27 -0.89
C LEU A 355 -18.12 -6.12 0.07
N VAL A 356 -18.38 -7.10 0.92
CA VAL A 356 -19.47 -7.05 1.90
C VAL A 356 -19.27 -5.89 2.88
N MET A 357 -18.05 -5.72 3.41
CA MET A 357 -17.75 -4.67 4.39
C MET A 357 -17.81 -3.28 3.76
N THR A 358 -17.32 -3.10 2.54
CA THR A 358 -17.45 -1.81 1.84
C THR A 358 -18.90 -1.47 1.50
N GLU A 359 -19.71 -2.43 1.09
CA GLU A 359 -21.15 -2.20 0.88
C GLU A 359 -21.89 -1.88 2.17
N LEU A 360 -21.55 -2.52 3.29
CA LEU A 360 -22.09 -2.19 4.62
C LEU A 360 -21.66 -0.78 5.05
N THR A 361 -20.44 -0.37 4.76
CA THR A 361 -19.98 1.00 4.98
C THR A 361 -20.88 1.99 4.25
N PHE A 362 -21.06 1.83 2.94
CA PHE A 362 -21.90 2.74 2.15
C PHE A 362 -23.37 2.75 2.57
N ARG A 363 -23.91 1.61 3.01
CA ARG A 363 -25.30 1.54 3.52
C ARG A 363 -25.46 2.24 4.86
N THR A 364 -24.49 2.10 5.76
CA THR A 364 -24.58 2.64 7.13
C THR A 364 -24.27 4.12 7.23
N THR A 365 -23.41 4.65 6.34
CA THR A 365 -23.07 6.08 6.36
C THR A 365 -24.12 6.97 5.70
N GLY A 366 -25.14 6.36 5.05
CA GLY A 366 -26.13 7.14 4.34
C GLY A 366 -25.55 7.96 3.18
N ALA A 367 -24.40 7.53 2.65
CA ALA A 367 -23.90 7.99 1.34
C ALA A 367 -24.89 7.66 0.21
N ALA A 368 -26.07 7.07 0.56
CA ALA A 368 -27.34 7.18 -0.10
C ALA A 368 -28.04 8.53 0.15
N ARG A 369 -27.38 9.53 0.71
CA ARG A 369 -27.91 10.89 0.75
C ARG A 369 -27.86 11.42 -0.67
N LYS A 370 -29.07 11.25 -1.33
CA LYS A 370 -29.56 12.04 -2.45
C LYS A 370 -28.54 13.00 -3.04
N GLU A 371 -27.95 12.58 -4.18
CA GLU A 371 -27.53 13.56 -5.17
C GLU A 371 -28.69 14.53 -5.36
N PRO A 372 -28.49 15.85 -5.24
CA PRO A 372 -29.50 16.77 -5.73
C PRO A 372 -29.65 16.47 -7.21
N LYS A 373 -30.86 16.09 -7.62
CA LYS A 373 -31.23 16.07 -9.03
C LYS A 373 -30.97 17.48 -9.56
N GLN A 374 -29.92 17.65 -10.34
CA GLN A 374 -29.77 18.73 -11.30
C GLN A 374 -29.98 18.16 -12.68
#